data_be9a29aaadf198a9ddad7d899a0f7465
#
_entry.id   be9a29aaadf198a9ddad7d899a0f7465
#
_cell.length_a   1.000
_cell.length_b   1.000
_cell.length_c   1.000
_cell.angle_alpha   90.00
_cell.angle_beta   90.00
_cell.angle_gamma   90.00
#
_symmetry.space_group_name_H-M   'P 1'
#
loop_
_entity.id
_entity.type
_entity.pdbx_description
1 polymer ?
#
loop_
_entity_poly.entity_id
_entity_poly.type
_entity_poly.pdbx_seq_one_letter_code
_entity_poly.pdbx_strand_id
1 'polypeptide(L)'
;RGKVNLFTRPRRFGKTLNMSMLKCFFEIGTDPALFDGLAISSNEQLCKEYMGKYPVIFISLKNVEGLDYEAAKYQMIELIAKEAERFEFLEDSFRLTNSEKDKYTSMITLLEGTYQMSDELLLSSLQTLSELLYKHYGKKTIILIDEYDVPLDKEFQHGYYQEMVTLIRAMFGKALK
;
A
#
# COMPACT_ATOMS: atom_id res chain seq x y z
N ARG A 1 -8.07 -14.19 10.83
CA ARG A 1 -9.02 -13.10 10.47
C ARG A 1 -8.21 -11.80 10.46
N GLY A 2 -8.11 -11.12 9.32
CA GLY A 2 -7.52 -9.79 9.22
C GLY A 2 -8.35 -8.82 10.07
N LYS A 3 -7.68 -7.97 10.86
CA LYS A 3 -8.35 -6.88 11.56
C LYS A 3 -8.14 -5.61 10.75
N VAL A 4 -9.23 -5.01 10.29
CA VAL A 4 -9.22 -3.67 9.70
C VAL A 4 -9.41 -2.67 10.83
N ASN A 5 -8.51 -1.71 10.94
CA ASN A 5 -8.59 -0.63 11.92
C ASN A 5 -8.72 0.69 11.17
N LEU A 6 -9.73 1.46 11.49
CA LEU A 6 -9.95 2.79 10.96
C LEU A 6 -9.54 3.83 12.01
N PHE A 7 -8.58 4.67 11.66
CA PHE A 7 -8.12 5.78 12.51
C PHE A 7 -8.69 7.10 11.98
N THR A 8 -9.68 7.62 12.69
CA THR A 8 -10.27 8.93 12.37
C THR A 8 -9.72 9.99 13.33
N ARG A 9 -9.14 11.04 12.77
CA ARG A 9 -8.71 12.25 13.50
C ARG A 9 -8.92 13.47 12.63
N PRO A 10 -9.15 14.64 13.22
CA PRO A 10 -9.21 15.91 12.46
C PRO A 10 -7.94 16.13 11.63
N ARG A 11 -8.05 16.97 10.59
CA ARG A 11 -6.89 17.40 9.80
C ARG A 11 -5.85 18.06 10.72
N ARG A 12 -4.54 17.90 10.41
CA ARG A 12 -3.39 18.43 11.16
C ARG A 12 -3.12 17.79 12.54
N PHE A 13 -3.74 16.67 12.88
CA PHE A 13 -3.49 15.93 14.13
C PHE A 13 -2.48 14.76 13.95
N GLY A 14 -1.54 14.89 13.03
CA GLY A 14 -0.41 13.96 12.91
C GLY A 14 -0.76 12.57 12.37
N LYS A 15 -1.89 12.39 11.63
CA LYS A 15 -2.25 11.08 11.04
C LYS A 15 -1.12 10.49 10.22
N THR A 16 -0.63 11.23 9.22
CA THR A 16 0.45 10.79 8.32
C THR A 16 1.73 10.45 9.07
N LEU A 17 2.10 11.25 10.09
CA LEU A 17 3.27 10.96 10.93
C LEU A 17 3.09 9.63 11.66
N ASN A 18 1.93 9.42 12.31
CA ASN A 18 1.65 8.15 12.99
C ASN A 18 1.66 6.97 12.02
N MET A 19 1.13 7.11 10.81
CA MET A 19 1.16 6.06 9.78
C MET A 19 2.59 5.76 9.34
N SER A 20 3.44 6.79 9.16
CA SER A 20 4.86 6.62 8.84
C SER A 20 5.61 5.93 9.99
N MET A 21 5.32 6.28 11.24
CA MET A 21 5.89 5.60 12.41
C MET A 21 5.48 4.12 12.47
N LEU A 22 4.22 3.80 12.21
CA LEU A 22 3.74 2.42 12.14
C LEU A 22 4.45 1.64 11.03
N LYS A 23 4.59 2.25 9.83
CA LYS A 23 5.37 1.66 8.74
C LYS A 23 6.77 1.30 9.23
N CYS A 24 7.54 2.28 9.72
CA CYS A 24 8.90 2.07 10.20
C CYS A 24 8.98 1.04 11.34
N PHE A 25 7.98 1.01 12.24
CA PHE A 25 8.00 0.05 13.35
C PHE A 25 7.84 -1.40 12.88
N PHE A 26 6.95 -1.65 11.93
CA PHE A 26 6.66 -3.03 11.51
C PHE A 26 7.54 -3.52 10.37
N GLU A 27 8.04 -2.62 9.52
CA GLU A 27 8.65 -2.97 8.23
C GLU A 27 9.98 -3.70 8.40
N ILE A 28 10.10 -4.84 7.72
CA ILE A 28 11.34 -5.62 7.65
C ILE A 28 12.46 -4.76 7.04
N GLY A 29 13.60 -4.72 7.71
CA GLY A 29 14.78 -3.96 7.26
C GLY A 29 14.85 -2.53 7.80
N THR A 30 13.86 -2.06 8.57
CA THR A 30 13.96 -0.77 9.24
C THR A 30 14.96 -0.83 10.40
N ASP A 31 15.76 0.22 10.54
CA ASP A 31 16.72 0.38 11.64
C ASP A 31 15.97 0.58 12.97
N PRO A 32 16.11 -0.33 13.95
CA PRO A 32 15.49 -0.19 15.27
C PRO A 32 15.91 1.08 16.01
N ALA A 33 17.11 1.62 15.75
CA ALA A 33 17.63 2.82 16.39
C ALA A 33 16.74 4.05 16.16
N LEU A 34 15.90 4.06 15.14
CA LEU A 34 14.89 5.11 14.92
C LEU A 34 13.89 5.26 16.07
N PHE A 35 13.79 4.25 16.93
CA PHE A 35 12.85 4.24 18.06
C PHE A 35 13.54 4.45 19.41
N ASP A 36 14.86 4.68 19.44
CA ASP A 36 15.60 4.93 20.66
C ASP A 36 15.10 6.20 21.37
N GLY A 37 14.86 6.07 22.67
CA GLY A 37 14.32 7.16 23.50
C GLY A 37 12.81 7.42 23.33
N LEU A 38 12.13 6.72 22.44
CA LEU A 38 10.66 6.80 22.35
C LEU A 38 10.00 5.84 23.36
N ALA A 39 8.77 6.18 23.78
CA ALA A 39 8.04 5.38 24.77
C ALA A 39 7.89 3.90 24.37
N ILE A 40 7.80 3.60 23.07
CA ILE A 40 7.68 2.22 22.58
C ILE A 40 8.94 1.39 22.85
N SER A 41 10.13 2.00 22.84
CA SER A 41 11.40 1.30 23.11
C SER A 41 11.48 0.74 24.53
N SER A 42 10.74 1.33 25.47
CA SER A 42 10.62 0.80 26.84
C SER A 42 9.78 -0.48 26.92
N ASN A 43 9.06 -0.85 25.87
CA ASN A 43 8.29 -2.09 25.83
C ASN A 43 9.05 -3.15 25.01
N GLU A 44 10.05 -3.75 25.65
CA GLU A 44 10.94 -4.74 25.02
C GLU A 44 10.18 -5.93 24.40
N GLN A 45 9.08 -6.36 25.02
CA GLN A 45 8.29 -7.48 24.54
C GLN A 45 7.62 -7.14 23.19
N LEU A 46 6.98 -5.97 23.09
CA LEU A 46 6.36 -5.54 21.84
C LEU A 46 7.42 -5.32 20.75
N CYS A 47 8.53 -4.70 21.09
CA CYS A 47 9.62 -4.51 20.13
C CYS A 47 10.15 -5.87 19.62
N LYS A 48 10.42 -6.82 20.50
CA LYS A 48 10.88 -8.16 20.12
C LYS A 48 9.88 -8.92 19.27
N GLU A 49 8.59 -8.76 19.51
CA GLU A 49 7.52 -9.50 18.81
C GLU A 49 7.16 -8.89 17.47
N TYR A 50 7.17 -7.56 17.33
CA TYR A 50 6.58 -6.86 16.19
C TYR A 50 7.55 -5.99 15.39
N MET A 51 8.56 -5.39 16.02
CA MET A 51 9.44 -4.43 15.36
C MET A 51 10.26 -5.08 14.25
N GLY A 52 10.17 -4.56 13.03
CA GLY A 52 10.91 -5.05 11.87
C GLY A 52 10.55 -6.47 11.43
N LYS A 53 9.32 -6.96 11.69
CA LYS A 53 8.94 -8.35 11.48
C LYS A 53 7.96 -8.60 10.33
N TYR A 54 7.43 -7.56 9.72
CA TYR A 54 6.34 -7.68 8.75
C TYR A 54 6.68 -6.98 7.43
N PRO A 55 6.29 -7.54 6.28
CA PRO A 55 6.22 -6.74 5.06
C PRO A 55 5.11 -5.70 5.20
N VAL A 56 5.39 -4.46 4.78
CA VAL A 56 4.46 -3.35 4.89
C VAL A 56 4.24 -2.72 3.52
N ILE A 57 2.99 -2.69 3.08
CA ILE A 57 2.53 -1.90 1.93
C ILE A 57 2.01 -0.57 2.49
N PHE A 58 2.56 0.55 2.03
CA PHE A 58 2.15 1.88 2.47
C PHE A 58 1.75 2.74 1.28
N ILE A 59 0.47 3.10 1.20
CA ILE A 59 -0.05 3.97 0.14
C ILE A 59 -0.71 5.21 0.75
N SER A 60 -0.44 6.37 0.13
CA SER A 60 -1.12 7.63 0.47
C SER A 60 -1.85 8.14 -0.76
N LEU A 61 -3.17 8.28 -0.64
CA LEU A 61 -4.02 8.74 -1.73
C LEU A 61 -4.03 10.28 -1.87
N LYS A 62 -3.12 10.97 -1.18
CA LYS A 62 -3.06 12.44 -1.13
C LYS A 62 -3.03 13.10 -2.50
N ASN A 63 -2.32 12.52 -3.45
CA ASN A 63 -2.09 13.08 -4.78
C ASN A 63 -2.88 12.34 -5.88
N VAL A 64 -3.78 11.44 -5.50
CA VAL A 64 -4.64 10.76 -6.49
C VAL A 64 -5.77 11.71 -6.86
N GLU A 65 -5.60 12.40 -7.98
CA GLU A 65 -6.56 13.36 -8.54
C GLU A 65 -6.37 13.50 -10.04
N GLY A 66 -7.39 13.93 -10.75
CA GLY A 66 -7.33 14.19 -12.20
C GLY A 66 -8.44 15.11 -12.66
N LEU A 67 -8.34 15.63 -13.87
CA LEU A 67 -9.40 16.42 -14.50
C LEU A 67 -10.60 15.55 -14.89
N ASP A 68 -10.35 14.25 -15.07
CA ASP A 68 -11.34 13.22 -15.37
C ASP A 68 -10.98 11.90 -14.69
N TYR A 69 -11.87 10.92 -14.81
CA TYR A 69 -11.70 9.60 -14.19
C TYR A 69 -10.44 8.86 -14.69
N GLU A 70 -10.14 8.93 -15.99
CA GLU A 70 -9.00 8.21 -16.56
C GLU A 70 -7.67 8.78 -16.05
N ALA A 71 -7.56 10.10 -15.90
CA ALA A 71 -6.40 10.74 -15.31
C ALA A 71 -6.23 10.35 -13.83
N ALA A 72 -7.30 10.36 -13.04
CA ALA A 72 -7.26 9.94 -11.63
C ALA A 72 -6.94 8.44 -11.47
N LYS A 73 -7.52 7.59 -12.33
CA LYS A 73 -7.21 6.16 -12.39
C LYS A 73 -5.73 5.92 -12.71
N TYR A 74 -5.16 6.65 -13.65
CA TYR A 74 -3.74 6.56 -13.98
C TYR A 74 -2.86 6.95 -12.78
N GLN A 75 -3.21 7.99 -12.03
CA GLN A 75 -2.50 8.35 -10.79
C GLN A 75 -2.56 7.22 -9.75
N MET A 76 -3.67 6.48 -9.69
CA MET A 76 -3.77 5.28 -8.84
C MET A 76 -2.84 4.16 -9.32
N ILE A 77 -2.79 3.91 -10.64
CA ILE A 77 -1.85 2.94 -11.24
C ILE A 77 -0.41 3.30 -10.88
N GLU A 78 -0.02 4.54 -11.10
CA GLU A 78 1.33 5.05 -10.80
C GLU A 78 1.68 4.90 -9.31
N LEU A 79 0.75 5.22 -8.41
CA LEU A 79 0.93 5.06 -6.99
C LEU A 79 1.19 3.60 -6.60
N ILE A 80 0.38 2.67 -7.11
CA ILE A 80 0.52 1.23 -6.83
C ILE A 80 1.80 0.67 -7.43
N ALA A 81 2.14 1.04 -8.66
CA ALA A 81 3.35 0.59 -9.33
C ALA A 81 4.60 1.03 -8.56
N LYS A 82 4.70 2.30 -8.17
CA LYS A 82 5.79 2.83 -7.34
C LYS A 82 5.91 2.15 -5.97
N GLU A 83 4.80 1.81 -5.35
CA GLU A 83 4.84 1.03 -4.11
C GLU A 83 5.31 -0.41 -4.38
N ALA A 84 4.89 -1.03 -5.49
CA ALA A 84 5.33 -2.36 -5.88
C ALA A 84 6.84 -2.41 -6.20
N GLU A 85 7.41 -1.39 -6.86
CA GLU A 85 8.84 -1.28 -7.16
C GLU A 85 9.73 -1.40 -5.91
N ARG A 86 9.25 -1.02 -4.73
CA ARG A 86 9.99 -1.20 -3.47
C ARG A 86 10.29 -2.67 -3.15
N PHE A 87 9.60 -3.60 -3.79
CA PHE A 87 9.71 -5.04 -3.58
C PHE A 87 10.31 -5.75 -4.80
N GLU A 88 11.23 -5.08 -5.52
CA GLU A 88 11.91 -5.57 -6.73
C GLU A 88 12.53 -6.98 -6.53
N PHE A 89 12.97 -7.31 -5.32
CA PHE A 89 13.47 -8.64 -4.98
C PHE A 89 12.47 -9.78 -5.22
N LEU A 90 11.16 -9.48 -5.42
CA LEU A 90 10.17 -10.50 -5.75
C LEU A 90 10.42 -11.13 -7.13
N GLU A 91 11.05 -10.43 -8.06
CA GLU A 91 11.43 -10.97 -9.38
C GLU A 91 12.40 -12.15 -9.25
N ASP A 92 13.31 -12.09 -8.26
CA ASP A 92 14.31 -13.12 -8.01
C ASP A 92 13.91 -14.11 -6.91
N SER A 93 12.70 -13.97 -6.35
CA SER A 93 12.25 -14.81 -5.27
C SER A 93 12.12 -16.29 -5.69
N PHE A 94 12.87 -17.18 -5.06
CA PHE A 94 12.78 -18.63 -5.28
C PHE A 94 11.49 -19.25 -4.71
N ARG A 95 10.73 -18.49 -3.92
CA ARG A 95 9.45 -18.94 -3.33
C ARG A 95 8.25 -18.66 -4.24
N LEU A 96 8.45 -17.87 -5.30
CA LEU A 96 7.41 -17.54 -6.25
C LEU A 96 7.55 -18.40 -7.51
N THR A 97 6.41 -18.78 -8.08
CA THR A 97 6.34 -19.41 -9.38
C THR A 97 6.56 -18.37 -10.49
N ASN A 98 6.92 -18.81 -11.71
CA ASN A 98 7.08 -17.91 -12.85
C ASN A 98 5.80 -17.09 -13.11
N SER A 99 4.62 -17.70 -13.06
CA SER A 99 3.35 -16.99 -13.24
C SER A 99 3.10 -15.91 -12.18
N GLU A 100 3.60 -16.08 -10.95
CA GLU A 100 3.51 -15.08 -9.90
C GLU A 100 4.50 -13.94 -10.10
N LYS A 101 5.69 -14.25 -10.57
CA LYS A 101 6.68 -13.25 -11.00
C LYS A 101 6.15 -12.44 -12.19
N ASP A 102 5.53 -13.08 -13.19
CA ASP A 102 4.91 -12.40 -14.32
C ASP A 102 3.81 -11.43 -13.88
N LYS A 103 2.99 -11.82 -12.88
CA LYS A 103 1.99 -10.91 -12.30
C LYS A 103 2.63 -9.72 -11.62
N TYR A 104 3.71 -9.93 -10.88
CA TYR A 104 4.46 -8.85 -10.25
C TYR A 104 5.06 -7.91 -11.30
N THR A 105 5.77 -8.44 -12.28
CA THR A 105 6.37 -7.67 -13.37
C THR A 105 5.32 -6.85 -14.11
N SER A 106 4.13 -7.41 -14.34
CA SER A 106 3.01 -6.68 -14.97
C SER A 106 2.53 -5.47 -14.14
N MET A 107 2.80 -5.43 -12.84
CA MET A 107 2.46 -4.27 -11.99
C MET A 107 3.44 -3.10 -12.16
N ILE A 108 4.69 -3.39 -12.52
CA ILE A 108 5.78 -2.41 -12.58
C ILE A 108 6.27 -2.16 -14.01
N THR A 109 5.67 -2.80 -15.01
CA THR A 109 6.09 -2.65 -16.41
C THR A 109 5.86 -1.23 -16.90
N LEU A 110 6.92 -0.59 -17.35
CA LEU A 110 6.91 0.72 -18.01
C LEU A 110 7.06 0.56 -19.52
N LEU A 111 6.21 1.25 -20.27
CA LEU A 111 6.36 1.43 -21.72
C LEU A 111 6.29 2.93 -22.03
N GLU A 112 7.33 3.45 -22.68
CA GLU A 112 7.43 4.89 -23.00
C GLU A 112 7.16 5.82 -21.79
N GLY A 113 7.63 5.41 -20.61
CA GLY A 113 7.47 6.18 -19.37
C GLY A 113 6.09 6.07 -18.71
N THR A 114 5.22 5.18 -19.21
CA THR A 114 3.86 4.96 -18.69
C THR A 114 3.71 3.54 -18.16
N TYR A 115 3.18 3.38 -16.95
CA TYR A 115 2.87 2.06 -16.40
C TYR A 115 1.72 1.39 -17.15
N GLN A 116 1.89 0.10 -17.46
CA GLN A 116 0.98 -0.69 -18.29
C GLN A 116 0.08 -1.62 -17.49
N MET A 117 -0.33 -1.22 -16.31
CA MET A 117 -1.21 -2.03 -15.47
C MET A 117 -2.63 -2.06 -16.03
N SER A 118 -3.17 -3.27 -16.27
CA SER A 118 -4.57 -3.43 -16.69
C SER A 118 -5.54 -3.09 -15.54
N ASP A 119 -6.78 -2.75 -15.90
CA ASP A 119 -7.83 -2.47 -14.90
C ASP A 119 -8.07 -3.66 -13.97
N GLU A 120 -8.04 -4.89 -14.48
CA GLU A 120 -8.20 -6.10 -13.67
C GLU A 120 -7.08 -6.27 -12.66
N LEU A 121 -5.84 -6.00 -13.10
CA LEU A 121 -4.67 -6.07 -12.23
C LEU A 121 -4.71 -4.94 -11.19
N LEU A 122 -5.09 -3.71 -11.57
CA LEU A 122 -5.28 -2.60 -10.65
C LEU A 122 -6.26 -2.96 -9.53
N LEU A 123 -7.43 -3.51 -9.89
CA LEU A 123 -8.47 -3.92 -8.93
C LEU A 123 -8.03 -5.02 -7.96
N SER A 124 -7.04 -5.83 -8.34
CA SER A 124 -6.49 -6.91 -7.50
C SER A 124 -5.09 -6.63 -6.96
N SER A 125 -4.52 -5.47 -7.29
CA SER A 125 -3.11 -5.16 -7.07
C SER A 125 -2.65 -5.32 -5.62
N LEU A 126 -3.35 -4.72 -4.67
CA LEU A 126 -3.00 -4.79 -3.25
C LEU A 126 -3.11 -6.22 -2.70
N GLN A 127 -4.14 -6.96 -3.12
CA GLN A 127 -4.28 -8.36 -2.75
C GLN A 127 -3.12 -9.17 -3.31
N THR A 128 -2.85 -9.05 -4.62
CA THR A 128 -1.77 -9.76 -5.31
C THR A 128 -0.43 -9.46 -4.65
N LEU A 129 -0.08 -8.19 -4.45
CA LEU A 129 1.17 -7.81 -3.81
C LEU A 129 1.29 -8.35 -2.38
N SER A 130 0.19 -8.29 -1.61
CA SER A 130 0.14 -8.86 -0.25
C SER A 130 0.38 -10.37 -0.24
N GLU A 131 -0.19 -11.11 -1.19
CA GLU A 131 -0.02 -12.56 -1.33
C GLU A 131 1.42 -12.93 -1.73
N LEU A 132 2.03 -12.18 -2.66
CA LEU A 132 3.41 -12.39 -3.08
C LEU A 132 4.39 -12.14 -1.92
N LEU A 133 4.21 -11.06 -1.18
CA LEU A 133 4.99 -10.75 0.01
C LEU A 133 4.82 -11.79 1.11
N TYR A 134 3.59 -12.27 1.32
CA TYR A 134 3.33 -13.36 2.26
C TYR A 134 4.08 -14.63 1.87
N LYS A 135 4.08 -15.00 0.61
CA LYS A 135 4.82 -16.18 0.13
C LYS A 135 6.33 -16.01 0.32
N HIS A 136 6.85 -14.83 0.00
CA HIS A 136 8.28 -14.55 0.13
C HIS A 136 8.75 -14.58 1.58
N TYR A 137 8.06 -13.89 2.48
CA TYR A 137 8.49 -13.72 3.87
C TYR A 137 7.92 -14.77 4.84
N GLY A 138 6.84 -15.47 4.48
CA GLY A 138 6.09 -16.33 5.40
C GLY A 138 5.38 -15.56 6.51
N LYS A 139 5.18 -14.25 6.34
CA LYS A 139 4.57 -13.33 7.30
C LYS A 139 3.43 -12.57 6.64
N LYS A 140 2.33 -12.35 7.37
CA LYS A 140 1.21 -11.54 6.89
C LYS A 140 1.66 -10.13 6.58
N THR A 141 1.20 -9.60 5.48
CA THR A 141 1.46 -8.21 5.08
C THR A 141 0.58 -7.26 5.86
N ILE A 142 1.16 -6.16 6.31
CA ILE A 142 0.44 -5.02 6.88
C ILE A 142 0.20 -4.02 5.74
N ILE A 143 -1.06 -3.62 5.54
CA ILE A 143 -1.43 -2.61 4.55
C ILE A 143 -1.82 -1.34 5.31
N LEU A 144 -1.09 -0.26 5.07
CA LEU A 144 -1.34 1.06 5.63
C LEU A 144 -1.82 1.99 4.52
N ILE A 145 -3.01 2.59 4.72
CA ILE A 145 -3.64 3.47 3.74
C ILE A 145 -3.87 4.82 4.40
N ASP A 146 -3.20 5.87 3.87
CA ASP A 146 -3.35 7.24 4.36
C ASP A 146 -4.16 8.09 3.36
N GLU A 147 -4.89 9.06 3.89
CA GLU A 147 -5.67 10.06 3.13
C GLU A 147 -6.64 9.43 2.09
N TYR A 148 -7.29 8.32 2.46
CA TYR A 148 -8.21 7.60 1.58
C TYR A 148 -9.46 8.43 1.18
N ASP A 149 -9.75 9.49 1.91
CA ASP A 149 -10.86 10.42 1.70
C ASP A 149 -10.55 11.51 0.66
N VAL A 150 -9.28 11.78 0.40
CA VAL A 150 -8.86 12.89 -0.50
C VAL A 150 -9.35 12.72 -1.94
N PRO A 151 -9.21 11.56 -2.60
CA PRO A 151 -9.77 11.39 -3.94
C PRO A 151 -11.27 11.66 -3.97
N LEU A 152 -11.98 11.23 -2.92
CA LEU A 152 -13.45 11.35 -2.85
C LEU A 152 -13.91 12.81 -2.69
N ASP A 153 -13.19 13.61 -1.91
CA ASP A 153 -13.50 15.02 -1.70
C ASP A 153 -13.28 15.85 -2.99
N LYS A 154 -12.20 15.59 -3.73
CA LYS A 154 -11.84 16.33 -4.95
C LYS A 154 -12.72 15.97 -6.13
N GLU A 155 -13.05 14.71 -6.28
CA GLU A 155 -13.79 14.17 -7.41
C GLU A 155 -15.28 14.49 -7.37
N PHE A 156 -15.82 14.79 -6.20
CA PHE A 156 -17.14 15.36 -6.06
C PHE A 156 -17.30 16.68 -6.85
N GLN A 157 -16.20 17.43 -6.98
CA GLN A 157 -16.18 18.69 -7.76
C GLN A 157 -16.07 18.46 -9.27
N HIS A 158 -15.52 17.32 -9.72
CA HIS A 158 -15.24 17.01 -11.14
C HIS A 158 -16.23 16.04 -11.78
N GLY A 159 -17.18 15.49 -11.02
CA GLY A 159 -18.30 14.71 -11.57
C GLY A 159 -18.05 13.21 -11.74
N TYR A 160 -16.85 12.66 -11.40
CA TYR A 160 -16.54 11.22 -11.48
C TYR A 160 -16.39 10.53 -10.11
N TYR A 161 -17.02 11.10 -9.09
CA TYR A 161 -17.00 10.59 -7.71
C TYR A 161 -17.43 9.12 -7.62
N GLN A 162 -18.48 8.72 -8.34
CA GLN A 162 -19.05 7.38 -8.23
C GLN A 162 -18.11 6.30 -8.80
N GLU A 163 -17.44 6.59 -9.89
CA GLU A 163 -16.45 5.71 -10.52
C GLU A 163 -15.28 5.47 -9.58
N MET A 164 -14.79 6.53 -8.96
CA MET A 164 -13.64 6.44 -8.04
C MET A 164 -13.99 5.74 -6.72
N VAL A 165 -15.17 5.99 -6.16
CA VAL A 165 -15.69 5.21 -5.02
C VAL A 165 -15.73 3.73 -5.36
N THR A 166 -16.17 3.39 -6.57
CA THR A 166 -16.26 2.01 -7.04
C THR A 166 -14.88 1.38 -7.17
N LEU A 167 -13.91 2.08 -7.75
CA LEU A 167 -12.53 1.65 -7.88
C LEU A 167 -11.89 1.39 -6.50
N ILE A 168 -11.91 2.38 -5.61
CA ILE A 168 -11.33 2.30 -4.26
C ILE A 168 -11.97 1.16 -3.45
N ARG A 169 -13.29 1.05 -3.49
CA ARG A 169 -14.03 -0.02 -2.80
C ARG A 169 -13.66 -1.40 -3.32
N ALA A 170 -13.50 -1.55 -4.64
CA ALA A 170 -13.13 -2.83 -5.25
C ALA A 170 -11.70 -3.23 -4.88
N MET A 171 -10.73 -2.32 -4.96
CA MET A 171 -9.33 -2.55 -4.61
C MET A 171 -9.17 -2.92 -3.12
N PHE A 172 -9.71 -2.10 -2.23
CA PHE A 172 -9.56 -2.32 -0.78
C PHE A 172 -10.41 -3.50 -0.31
N GLY A 173 -11.60 -3.67 -0.87
CA GLY A 173 -12.48 -4.78 -0.53
C GLY A 173 -11.90 -6.16 -0.87
N LYS A 174 -11.05 -6.28 -1.89
CA LYS A 174 -10.31 -7.51 -2.19
C LYS A 174 -9.13 -7.73 -1.24
N ALA A 175 -8.39 -6.67 -0.92
CA ALA A 175 -7.18 -6.74 -0.11
C ALA A 175 -7.45 -6.95 1.39
N LEU A 176 -8.61 -6.51 1.90
CA LEU A 176 -8.95 -6.51 3.32
C LEU A 176 -9.83 -7.70 3.76
N LYS A 177 -10.12 -8.64 2.85
CA LYS A 177 -10.82 -9.91 3.15
C LYS A 177 -9.84 -10.97 3.61
#